data_0bda01cc9e14e8c03cafb5c47d303788
#
_entry.id   0bda01cc9e14e8c03cafb5c47d303788
#
_cell.length_a   1.000
_cell.length_b   1.000
_cell.length_c   1.000
_cell.angle_alpha   90.00
_cell.angle_beta   90.00
_cell.angle_gamma   90.00
#
_symmetry.space_group_name_H-M   'P 1'
#
loop_
_entity.id
_entity.type
_entity.pdbx_description
1 polymer ?
#
loop_
_entity_poly.entity_id
_entity_poly.type
_entity_poly.pdbx_seq_one_letter_code
_entity_poly.pdbx_strand_id
1 'polypeptide(L)'
;MPGRVMDRDEAHAFARERCLKETTFRHLVSVEGVMRALARHFDEEQDLWGLTGLFHDLDQDHTGDDGAQHARLAAEWLAEADVDDRVINGVLAHAYAEYRTDRMSRAVVHADAVAGLLVASALVRPEKATGMKVSSVKKKLKEKAFAPGVNRDEVTDVEERIGLPLDEFLAVSIEGLQDVAPEIDL
;
A
#
# COMPACT_ATOMS: atom_id res chain seq x y z
N MET A 1 9.03 -3.97 -25.27
CA MET A 1 9.63 -4.96 -24.35
C MET A 1 9.00 -4.68 -22.99
N PRO A 2 8.76 -5.66 -22.12
CA PRO A 2 8.29 -5.35 -20.79
C PRO A 2 9.32 -4.43 -20.11
N GLY A 3 8.85 -3.43 -19.37
CA GLY A 3 9.71 -2.56 -18.60
C GLY A 3 10.46 -3.33 -17.51
N ARG A 4 11.34 -2.67 -16.76
CA ARG A 4 12.19 -3.30 -15.75
C ARG A 4 11.52 -3.30 -14.36
N VAL A 5 11.82 -4.29 -13.57
CA VAL A 5 11.56 -4.28 -12.14
C VAL A 5 12.74 -3.57 -11.46
N MET A 6 12.50 -2.41 -10.84
CA MET A 6 13.52 -1.70 -10.07
C MET A 6 13.94 -2.52 -8.85
N ASP A 7 15.23 -2.48 -8.48
CA ASP A 7 15.60 -2.96 -7.16
C ASP A 7 15.04 -2.04 -6.05
N ARG A 8 14.95 -2.56 -4.83
CA ARG A 8 14.28 -1.87 -3.72
C ARG A 8 14.95 -0.54 -3.34
N ASP A 9 16.29 -0.51 -3.30
CA ASP A 9 17.03 0.68 -2.90
C ASP A 9 16.86 1.80 -3.95
N GLU A 10 16.92 1.46 -5.23
CA GLU A 10 16.64 2.36 -6.34
C GLU A 10 15.20 2.89 -6.27
N ALA A 11 14.23 2.01 -6.02
CA ALA A 11 12.81 2.39 -5.93
C ALA A 11 12.54 3.33 -4.74
N HIS A 12 13.16 3.09 -3.60
CA HIS A 12 13.08 3.98 -2.44
C HIS A 12 13.68 5.35 -2.73
N ALA A 13 14.85 5.41 -3.39
CA ALA A 13 15.46 6.68 -3.81
C ALA A 13 14.54 7.43 -4.78
N PHE A 14 13.99 6.73 -5.77
CA PHE A 14 13.05 7.29 -6.75
C PHE A 14 11.78 7.86 -6.10
N ALA A 15 11.21 7.15 -5.13
CA ALA A 15 10.05 7.61 -4.37
C ALA A 15 10.39 8.81 -3.48
N ARG A 16 11.55 8.76 -2.79
CA ARG A 16 12.01 9.83 -1.91
C ARG A 16 12.19 11.16 -2.64
N GLU A 17 12.72 11.15 -3.85
CA GLU A 17 12.89 12.35 -4.67
C GLU A 17 11.57 13.05 -5.03
N ARG A 18 10.46 12.29 -5.08
CA ARG A 18 9.13 12.76 -5.47
C ARG A 18 8.21 13.09 -4.31
N CYS A 19 8.43 12.50 -3.15
CA CYS A 19 7.67 12.83 -1.95
C CYS A 19 8.11 14.17 -1.37
N LEU A 20 7.19 15.12 -1.22
CA LEU A 20 7.44 16.42 -0.58
C LEU A 20 7.28 16.35 0.94
N LYS A 21 6.54 15.35 1.45
CA LYS A 21 6.26 15.15 2.87
C LYS A 21 6.79 13.81 3.36
N GLU A 22 7.38 13.82 4.55
CA GLU A 22 7.81 12.60 5.23
C GLU A 22 6.64 11.64 5.51
N THR A 23 5.47 12.17 5.81
CA THR A 23 4.26 11.38 6.06
C THR A 23 3.82 10.60 4.83
N THR A 24 3.93 11.18 3.63
CA THR A 24 3.63 10.51 2.37
C THR A 24 4.62 9.37 2.15
N PHE A 25 5.92 9.62 2.27
CA PHE A 25 6.91 8.56 2.09
C PHE A 25 6.71 7.39 3.08
N ARG A 26 6.46 7.67 4.36
CA ARG A 26 6.17 6.64 5.36
C ARG A 26 4.92 5.82 5.01
N HIS A 27 3.90 6.46 4.47
CA HIS A 27 2.71 5.77 3.97
C HIS A 27 3.06 4.84 2.81
N LEU A 28 3.81 5.29 1.80
CA LEU A 28 4.25 4.47 0.68
C LEU A 28 5.02 3.23 1.16
N VAL A 29 5.96 3.39 2.08
CA VAL A 29 6.73 2.27 2.66
C VAL A 29 5.83 1.31 3.44
N SER A 30 4.83 1.82 4.16
CA SER A 30 3.88 0.94 4.89
C SER A 30 3.05 0.09 3.94
N VAL A 31 2.60 0.66 2.82
CA VAL A 31 1.85 -0.08 1.79
C VAL A 31 2.75 -1.06 1.03
N GLU A 32 4.02 -0.70 0.76
CA GLU A 32 5.02 -1.63 0.23
C GLU A 32 5.14 -2.88 1.11
N GLY A 33 5.28 -2.69 2.43
CA GLY A 33 5.40 -3.80 3.37
C GLY A 33 4.19 -4.73 3.33
N VAL A 34 2.99 -4.17 3.34
CA VAL A 34 1.73 -4.95 3.23
C VAL A 34 1.67 -5.71 1.90
N MET A 35 1.98 -5.05 0.78
CA MET A 35 1.93 -5.69 -0.55
C MET A 35 2.95 -6.82 -0.69
N ARG A 36 4.17 -6.66 -0.15
CA ARG A 36 5.18 -7.73 -0.11
C ARG A 36 4.71 -8.94 0.70
N ALA A 37 4.07 -8.70 1.85
CA ALA A 37 3.53 -9.78 2.67
C ALA A 37 2.38 -10.51 1.98
N LEU A 38 1.48 -9.80 1.31
CA LEU A 38 0.42 -10.39 0.50
C LEU A 38 0.99 -11.22 -0.66
N ALA A 39 2.03 -10.74 -1.35
CA ALA A 39 2.71 -11.50 -2.40
C ALA A 39 3.28 -12.83 -1.86
N ARG A 40 3.95 -12.79 -0.69
CA ARG A 40 4.42 -14.02 -0.02
C ARG A 40 3.28 -14.98 0.28
N HIS A 41 2.17 -14.48 0.79
CA HIS A 41 0.99 -15.29 1.12
C HIS A 41 0.40 -15.97 -0.11
N PHE A 42 0.37 -15.29 -1.26
CA PHE A 42 -0.18 -15.81 -2.50
C PHE A 42 0.83 -16.55 -3.40
N ASP A 43 2.10 -16.69 -2.96
CA ASP A 43 3.19 -17.25 -3.76
C ASP A 43 3.42 -16.49 -5.08
N GLU A 44 3.37 -15.15 -5.00
CA GLU A 44 3.51 -14.21 -6.12
C GLU A 44 4.84 -13.42 -6.04
N GLU A 45 5.16 -12.64 -7.08
CA GLU A 45 6.40 -11.87 -7.20
C GLU A 45 6.46 -10.69 -6.21
N GLN A 46 7.19 -10.85 -5.09
CA GLN A 46 7.26 -9.85 -4.00
C GLN A 46 7.75 -8.48 -4.46
N ASP A 47 8.74 -8.42 -5.36
CA ASP A 47 9.28 -7.15 -5.84
C ASP A 47 8.25 -6.39 -6.67
N LEU A 48 7.52 -7.07 -7.52
CA LEU A 48 6.47 -6.47 -8.33
C LEU A 48 5.33 -5.89 -7.47
N TRP A 49 4.86 -6.67 -6.50
CA TRP A 49 3.82 -6.24 -5.57
C TRP A 49 4.31 -5.11 -4.67
N GLY A 50 5.56 -5.21 -4.18
CA GLY A 50 6.17 -4.18 -3.35
C GLY A 50 6.31 -2.84 -4.08
N LEU A 51 6.80 -2.86 -5.31
CA LEU A 51 6.89 -1.66 -6.14
C LEU A 51 5.51 -1.02 -6.39
N THR A 52 4.49 -1.84 -6.64
CA THR A 52 3.12 -1.35 -6.78
C THR A 52 2.66 -0.62 -5.52
N GLY A 53 2.92 -1.19 -4.34
CA GLY A 53 2.61 -0.55 -3.06
C GLY A 53 3.41 0.72 -2.81
N LEU A 54 4.72 0.71 -3.12
CA LEU A 54 5.60 1.87 -2.92
C LEU A 54 5.23 3.05 -3.83
N PHE A 55 4.67 2.79 -5.00
CA PHE A 55 4.41 3.83 -5.99
C PHE A 55 2.94 4.24 -6.13
N HIS A 56 1.99 3.57 -5.43
CA HIS A 56 0.55 3.78 -5.64
C HIS A 56 0.10 5.23 -5.48
N ASP A 57 0.69 5.96 -4.54
CA ASP A 57 0.39 7.36 -4.18
C ASP A 57 1.59 8.30 -4.41
N LEU A 58 2.49 7.95 -5.34
CA LEU A 58 3.74 8.66 -5.59
C LEU A 58 3.53 10.14 -5.96
N ASP A 59 2.42 10.46 -6.60
CA ASP A 59 2.06 11.80 -7.04
C ASP A 59 1.15 12.58 -6.06
N GLN A 60 0.78 11.99 -4.92
CA GLN A 60 -0.18 12.58 -3.97
C GLN A 60 0.21 13.99 -3.51
N ASP A 61 1.49 14.23 -3.25
CA ASP A 61 1.97 15.54 -2.82
C ASP A 61 1.94 16.60 -3.93
N HIS A 62 1.83 16.20 -5.19
CA HIS A 62 1.80 17.06 -6.38
C HIS A 62 0.39 17.28 -6.92
N THR A 63 -0.46 16.27 -6.86
CA THR A 63 -1.83 16.32 -7.38
C THR A 63 -2.85 16.75 -6.32
N GLY A 64 -2.57 16.49 -5.04
CA GLY A 64 -3.47 16.84 -3.93
C GLY A 64 -4.89 16.28 -4.15
N ASP A 65 -5.87 17.18 -4.18
CA ASP A 65 -7.29 16.84 -4.38
C ASP A 65 -7.72 16.75 -5.86
N ASP A 66 -6.78 16.89 -6.81
CA ASP A 66 -7.07 16.74 -8.25
C ASP A 66 -7.16 15.26 -8.62
N GLY A 67 -8.31 14.65 -8.37
CA GLY A 67 -8.57 13.25 -8.68
C GLY A 67 -8.47 12.88 -10.17
N ALA A 68 -8.44 13.87 -11.08
CA ALA A 68 -8.28 13.60 -12.52
C ALA A 68 -6.80 13.34 -12.90
N GLN A 69 -5.86 13.87 -12.12
CA GLN A 69 -4.42 13.70 -12.33
C GLN A 69 -3.81 12.65 -11.40
N HIS A 70 -4.42 12.39 -10.25
CA HIS A 70 -3.95 11.41 -9.29
C HIS A 70 -3.74 10.02 -9.92
N ALA A 71 -2.66 9.35 -9.58
CA ALA A 71 -2.12 8.13 -10.16
C ALA A 71 -1.66 8.24 -11.64
N ARG A 72 -2.17 9.20 -12.43
CA ARG A 72 -1.72 9.39 -13.83
C ARG A 72 -0.34 10.01 -13.91
N LEU A 73 -0.07 11.02 -13.08
CA LEU A 73 1.24 11.66 -13.03
C LEU A 73 2.30 10.66 -12.52
N ALA A 74 1.95 9.83 -11.53
CA ALA A 74 2.82 8.75 -11.10
C ALA A 74 3.09 7.75 -12.23
N ALA A 75 2.05 7.34 -12.98
CA ALA A 75 2.19 6.43 -14.11
C ALA A 75 3.09 7.01 -15.22
N GLU A 76 3.01 8.31 -15.50
CA GLU A 76 3.91 9.00 -16.45
C GLU A 76 5.37 8.91 -15.99
N TRP A 77 5.68 9.24 -14.75
CA TRP A 77 7.03 9.15 -14.19
C TRP A 77 7.60 7.72 -14.21
N LEU A 78 6.75 6.74 -13.95
CA LEU A 78 7.15 5.32 -13.96
C LEU A 78 7.41 4.83 -15.40
N ALA A 79 6.60 5.26 -16.37
CA ALA A 79 6.80 4.95 -17.78
C ALA A 79 8.10 5.58 -18.33
N GLU A 80 8.40 6.84 -17.97
CA GLU A 80 9.67 7.51 -18.31
C GLU A 80 10.89 6.79 -17.72
N ALA A 81 10.74 6.15 -16.56
CA ALA A 81 11.78 5.35 -15.90
C ALA A 81 11.85 3.89 -16.38
N ASP A 82 11.10 3.52 -17.43
CA ASP A 82 11.01 2.16 -17.99
C ASP A 82 10.62 1.08 -16.96
N VAL A 83 9.71 1.42 -16.03
CA VAL A 83 9.19 0.50 -15.02
C VAL A 83 8.21 -0.49 -15.66
N ASP A 84 8.18 -1.73 -15.16
CA ASP A 84 7.29 -2.80 -15.64
C ASP A 84 5.82 -2.34 -15.71
N ASP A 85 5.19 -2.57 -16.85
CA ASP A 85 3.80 -2.17 -17.13
C ASP A 85 2.80 -2.71 -16.10
N ARG A 86 3.09 -3.86 -15.46
CA ARG A 86 2.24 -4.44 -14.41
C ARG A 86 2.22 -3.55 -13.16
N VAL A 87 3.36 -2.95 -12.80
CA VAL A 87 3.45 -1.98 -11.70
C VAL A 87 2.66 -0.72 -12.04
N ILE A 88 2.85 -0.18 -13.26
CA ILE A 88 2.12 0.99 -13.73
C ILE A 88 0.61 0.74 -13.71
N ASN A 89 0.15 -0.43 -14.19
CA ASN A 89 -1.25 -0.82 -14.11
C ASN A 89 -1.76 -0.88 -12.66
N GLY A 90 -0.98 -1.45 -11.74
CA GLY A 90 -1.32 -1.50 -10.32
C GLY A 90 -1.44 -0.11 -9.69
N VAL A 91 -0.56 0.82 -10.03
CA VAL A 91 -0.64 2.23 -9.59
C VAL A 91 -1.90 2.89 -10.12
N LEU A 92 -2.24 2.72 -11.39
CA LEU A 92 -3.48 3.25 -11.96
C LEU A 92 -4.73 2.61 -11.32
N ALA A 93 -4.67 1.32 -10.99
CA ALA A 93 -5.77 0.58 -10.37
C ALA A 93 -6.14 1.10 -8.97
N HIS A 94 -5.20 1.74 -8.26
CA HIS A 94 -5.48 2.39 -6.99
C HIS A 94 -6.58 3.44 -7.15
N ALA A 95 -6.48 4.33 -8.13
CA ALA A 95 -7.46 5.40 -8.37
C ALA A 95 -8.59 5.02 -9.34
N TYR A 96 -8.32 4.12 -10.32
CA TYR A 96 -9.25 3.83 -11.42
C TYR A 96 -9.64 2.36 -11.47
N ALA A 97 -10.93 2.06 -11.28
CA ALA A 97 -11.44 0.70 -11.15
C ALA A 97 -11.26 -0.15 -12.43
N GLU A 98 -11.22 0.47 -13.61
CA GLU A 98 -11.01 -0.22 -14.89
C GLU A 98 -9.64 -0.91 -15.00
N TYR A 99 -8.66 -0.50 -14.20
CA TYR A 99 -7.33 -1.11 -14.14
C TYR A 99 -7.22 -2.27 -13.15
N ARG A 100 -8.28 -2.59 -12.38
CA ARG A 100 -8.32 -3.67 -11.38
C ARG A 100 -8.53 -5.03 -12.04
N THR A 101 -7.61 -5.43 -12.91
CA THR A 101 -7.76 -6.59 -13.82
C THR A 101 -7.26 -7.91 -13.24
N ASP A 102 -6.34 -7.88 -12.28
CA ASP A 102 -5.73 -9.05 -11.64
C ASP A 102 -5.74 -8.92 -10.10
N ARG A 103 -5.15 -9.91 -9.41
CA ARG A 103 -5.13 -9.93 -7.95
C ARG A 103 -4.27 -8.81 -7.37
N MET A 104 -3.10 -8.53 -7.94
CA MET A 104 -2.20 -7.47 -7.47
C MET A 104 -2.85 -6.09 -7.58
N SER A 105 -3.42 -5.78 -8.74
CA SER A 105 -4.10 -4.51 -8.99
C SER A 105 -5.38 -4.30 -8.15
N ARG A 106 -6.00 -5.38 -7.67
CA ARG A 106 -7.08 -5.29 -6.67
C ARG A 106 -6.52 -5.15 -5.27
N ALA A 107 -5.45 -5.90 -4.94
CA ALA A 107 -4.87 -5.93 -3.60
C ALA A 107 -4.33 -4.57 -3.15
N VAL A 108 -3.79 -3.75 -4.04
CA VAL A 108 -3.22 -2.43 -3.68
C VAL A 108 -4.25 -1.51 -3.03
N VAL A 109 -5.50 -1.57 -3.44
CA VAL A 109 -6.62 -0.78 -2.86
C VAL A 109 -6.87 -1.18 -1.40
N HIS A 110 -6.88 -2.48 -1.14
CA HIS A 110 -7.07 -3.01 0.22
C HIS A 110 -5.82 -2.77 1.09
N ALA A 111 -4.63 -2.87 0.49
CA ALA A 111 -3.35 -2.64 1.17
C ALA A 111 -3.21 -1.17 1.62
N ASP A 112 -3.58 -0.21 0.78
CA ASP A 112 -3.62 1.20 1.13
C ASP A 112 -4.55 1.46 2.31
N ALA A 113 -5.81 1.05 2.21
CA ALA A 113 -6.79 1.25 3.26
C ALA A 113 -6.36 0.62 4.61
N VAL A 114 -5.85 -0.62 4.59
CA VAL A 114 -5.43 -1.29 5.82
C VAL A 114 -4.14 -0.70 6.39
N ALA A 115 -3.18 -0.29 5.55
CA ALA A 115 -1.94 0.33 6.02
C ALA A 115 -2.22 1.61 6.82
N GLY A 116 -3.14 2.47 6.36
CA GLY A 116 -3.56 3.64 7.11
C GLY A 116 -4.14 3.29 8.49
N LEU A 117 -4.96 2.25 8.60
CA LEU A 117 -5.51 1.77 9.87
C LEU A 117 -4.43 1.20 10.79
N LEU A 118 -3.48 0.43 10.24
CA LEU A 118 -2.40 -0.20 11.00
C LEU A 118 -1.41 0.82 11.53
N VAL A 119 -1.00 1.79 10.70
CA VAL A 119 -0.12 2.90 11.12
C VAL A 119 -0.76 3.70 12.23
N ALA A 120 -2.03 4.11 12.08
CA ALA A 120 -2.77 4.81 13.13
C ALA A 120 -2.87 3.96 14.42
N SER A 121 -3.06 2.64 14.28
CA SER A 121 -3.11 1.73 15.42
C SER A 121 -1.75 1.59 16.12
N ALA A 122 -0.65 1.61 15.37
CA ALA A 122 0.71 1.57 15.91
C ALA A 122 1.04 2.85 16.68
N LEU A 123 0.72 4.02 16.14
CA LEU A 123 1.03 5.32 16.74
C LEU A 123 0.41 5.56 18.12
N VAL A 124 -0.70 4.90 18.45
CA VAL A 124 -1.35 5.01 19.78
C VAL A 124 -0.88 3.96 20.79
N ARG A 125 0.14 3.17 20.45
CA ARG A 125 0.68 2.09 21.29
C ARG A 125 2.11 2.41 21.73
N PRO A 126 2.49 2.13 22.99
CA PRO A 126 3.89 2.26 23.43
C PRO A 126 4.85 1.36 22.61
N GLU A 127 4.44 0.13 22.29
CA GLU A 127 5.20 -0.84 21.51
C GLU A 127 5.07 -0.65 20.01
N LYS A 128 4.35 0.39 19.56
CA LYS A 128 4.11 0.72 18.15
C LYS A 128 3.60 -0.50 17.36
N ALA A 129 4.26 -0.91 16.28
CA ALA A 129 3.87 -2.08 15.48
C ALA A 129 4.16 -3.42 16.16
N THR A 130 5.11 -3.46 17.11
CA THR A 130 5.52 -4.70 17.78
C THR A 130 4.35 -5.33 18.55
N GLY A 131 4.14 -6.64 18.33
CA GLY A 131 3.10 -7.40 19.05
C GLY A 131 1.66 -6.94 18.79
N MET A 132 1.41 -6.24 17.67
CA MET A 132 0.05 -5.88 17.25
C MET A 132 -0.77 -7.14 16.98
N LYS A 133 -2.03 -7.14 17.42
CA LYS A 133 -2.93 -8.30 17.30
C LYS A 133 -4.10 -7.99 16.40
N VAL A 134 -4.51 -8.97 15.59
CA VAL A 134 -5.70 -8.89 14.72
C VAL A 134 -6.94 -8.45 15.51
N SER A 135 -7.17 -9.00 16.71
CA SER A 135 -8.32 -8.63 17.54
C SER A 135 -8.36 -7.15 17.94
N SER A 136 -7.17 -6.55 18.16
CA SER A 136 -7.05 -5.11 18.46
C SER A 136 -7.34 -4.26 17.25
N VAL A 137 -6.84 -4.65 16.07
CA VAL A 137 -7.11 -3.94 14.80
C VAL A 137 -8.59 -4.05 14.43
N LYS A 138 -9.21 -5.23 14.59
CA LYS A 138 -10.68 -5.42 14.37
C LYS A 138 -11.51 -4.52 15.28
N LYS A 139 -11.09 -4.30 16.52
CA LYS A 139 -11.77 -3.35 17.42
C LYS A 139 -11.67 -1.93 16.87
N LYS A 140 -10.48 -1.50 16.45
CA LYS A 140 -10.25 -0.18 15.84
C LYS A 140 -11.02 0.01 14.52
N LEU A 141 -11.12 -1.03 13.70
CA LEU A 141 -11.89 -1.02 12.46
C LEU A 141 -13.38 -0.68 12.70
N LYS A 142 -13.95 -1.10 13.84
CA LYS A 142 -15.34 -0.79 14.23
C LYS A 142 -15.52 0.61 14.81
N GLU A 143 -14.46 1.25 15.28
CA GLU A 143 -14.48 2.58 15.88
C GLU A 143 -14.42 3.65 14.78
N LYS A 144 -15.56 4.13 14.25
CA LYS A 144 -15.59 5.09 13.13
C LYS A 144 -14.82 6.40 13.37
N ALA A 145 -14.71 6.84 14.62
CA ALA A 145 -13.95 8.03 14.99
C ALA A 145 -12.43 7.80 15.00
N PHE A 146 -11.97 6.54 15.03
CA PHE A 146 -10.56 6.19 14.95
C PHE A 146 -10.14 6.15 13.48
N ALA A 147 -9.06 6.83 13.10
CA ALA A 147 -8.57 6.94 11.72
C ALA A 147 -9.73 7.21 10.72
N PRO A 148 -10.44 8.36 10.81
CA PRO A 148 -11.67 8.61 10.06
C PRO A 148 -11.46 8.68 8.54
N GLY A 149 -10.22 8.91 8.08
CA GLY A 149 -9.86 8.91 6.65
C GLY A 149 -9.76 7.52 6.02
N VAL A 150 -9.76 6.45 6.82
CA VAL A 150 -9.66 5.08 6.29
C VAL A 150 -11.00 4.63 5.71
N ASN A 151 -11.00 4.21 4.45
CA ASN A 151 -12.16 3.57 3.81
C ASN A 151 -12.30 2.12 4.36
N ARG A 152 -13.27 1.94 5.24
CA ARG A 152 -13.47 0.67 5.93
C ARG A 152 -14.03 -0.43 5.04
N ASP A 153 -14.80 -0.05 4.03
CA ASP A 153 -15.36 -1.00 3.07
C ASP A 153 -14.22 -1.65 2.28
N GLU A 154 -13.22 -0.87 1.87
CA GLU A 154 -12.00 -1.38 1.23
C GLU A 154 -11.18 -2.30 2.13
N VAL A 155 -11.27 -2.19 3.45
CA VAL A 155 -10.65 -3.17 4.36
C VAL A 155 -11.50 -4.43 4.47
N THR A 156 -12.83 -4.33 4.51
CA THR A 156 -13.73 -5.45 4.79
C THR A 156 -14.11 -6.27 3.57
N ASP A 157 -14.11 -5.70 2.37
CA ASP A 157 -14.49 -6.37 1.12
C ASP A 157 -13.38 -7.28 0.55
N VAL A 158 -12.26 -7.38 1.24
CA VAL A 158 -11.06 -8.08 0.79
C VAL A 158 -11.31 -9.54 0.39
N GLU A 159 -12.15 -10.26 1.13
CA GLU A 159 -12.47 -11.66 0.82
C GLU A 159 -13.16 -11.80 -0.53
N GLU A 160 -14.13 -10.94 -0.82
CA GLU A 160 -14.83 -10.91 -2.11
C GLU A 160 -13.91 -10.53 -3.27
N ARG A 161 -12.94 -9.62 -3.03
CA ARG A 161 -12.12 -9.00 -4.08
C ARG A 161 -10.88 -9.80 -4.44
N ILE A 162 -10.19 -10.35 -3.45
CA ILE A 162 -8.92 -11.07 -3.64
C ILE A 162 -8.91 -12.50 -3.08
N GLY A 163 -10.02 -12.94 -2.46
CA GLY A 163 -10.17 -14.31 -1.96
C GLY A 163 -9.45 -14.58 -0.64
N LEU A 164 -9.19 -13.55 0.18
CA LEU A 164 -8.50 -13.68 1.46
C LEU A 164 -9.43 -13.29 2.60
N PRO A 165 -9.75 -14.21 3.55
CA PRO A 165 -10.58 -13.90 4.71
C PRO A 165 -10.04 -12.72 5.53
N LEU A 166 -10.92 -11.85 6.05
CA LEU A 166 -10.52 -10.62 6.74
C LEU A 166 -9.49 -10.84 7.85
N ASP A 167 -9.66 -11.87 8.71
CA ASP A 167 -8.74 -12.11 9.81
C ASP A 167 -7.34 -12.50 9.33
N GLU A 168 -7.27 -13.26 8.25
CA GLU A 168 -6.02 -13.65 7.59
C GLU A 168 -5.38 -12.45 6.89
N PHE A 169 -6.18 -11.66 6.17
CA PHE A 169 -5.71 -10.40 5.58
C PHE A 169 -5.11 -9.46 6.61
N LEU A 170 -5.76 -9.26 7.76
CA LEU A 170 -5.24 -8.42 8.84
C LEU A 170 -3.94 -9.01 9.44
N ALA A 171 -3.86 -10.34 9.60
CA ALA A 171 -2.64 -10.98 10.09
C ALA A 171 -1.46 -10.75 9.14
N VAL A 172 -1.64 -11.04 7.86
CA VAL A 172 -0.61 -10.83 6.82
C VAL A 172 -0.22 -9.35 6.71
N SER A 173 -1.19 -8.44 6.79
CA SER A 173 -0.93 -7.00 6.72
C SER A 173 -0.14 -6.48 7.93
N ILE A 174 -0.41 -7.02 9.13
CA ILE A 174 0.37 -6.70 10.35
C ILE A 174 1.81 -7.16 10.19
N GLU A 175 2.04 -8.38 9.69
CA GLU A 175 3.40 -8.87 9.39
C GLU A 175 4.13 -7.94 8.39
N GLY A 176 3.45 -7.56 7.32
CA GLY A 176 4.01 -6.64 6.31
C GLY A 176 4.39 -5.28 6.88
N LEU A 177 3.54 -4.70 7.77
CA LEU A 177 3.90 -3.46 8.45
C LEU A 177 5.09 -3.64 9.39
N GLN A 178 5.14 -4.77 10.12
CA GLN A 178 6.25 -5.07 11.04
C GLN A 178 7.58 -5.23 10.32
N ASP A 179 7.58 -5.79 9.11
CA ASP A 179 8.80 -5.96 8.29
C ASP A 179 9.46 -4.61 7.97
N VAL A 180 8.67 -3.55 7.76
CA VAL A 180 9.15 -2.21 7.38
C VAL A 180 9.11 -1.19 8.53
N ALA A 181 8.56 -1.57 9.67
CA ALA A 181 8.37 -0.67 10.82
C ALA A 181 9.64 0.09 11.26
N PRO A 182 10.84 -0.54 11.29
CA PRO A 182 12.08 0.20 11.63
C PRO A 182 12.44 1.32 10.65
N GLU A 183 12.01 1.22 9.39
CA GLU A 183 12.32 2.20 8.34
C GLU A 183 11.44 3.45 8.43
N ILE A 184 10.32 3.35 9.13
CA ILE A 184 9.31 4.41 9.29
C ILE A 184 9.06 4.80 10.76
N ASP A 185 9.95 4.42 11.65
CA ASP A 185 9.91 4.71 13.10
C ASP A 185 8.65 4.17 13.82
N LEU A 186 8.20 2.95 13.48
CA LEU A 186 7.05 2.28 14.10
C LEU A 186 7.43 1.01 14.89
#